data_6b984ced715d8a0d5f43d3eb1a90524b
#
_entry.id   6b984ced715d8a0d5f43d3eb1a90524b
#
_cell.length_a   1.000
_cell.length_b   1.000
_cell.length_c   1.000
_cell.angle_alpha   90.00
_cell.angle_beta   90.00
_cell.angle_gamma   90.00
#
_symmetry.space_group_name_H-M   'P 1'
#
loop_
_entity.id
_entity.type
_entity.pdbx_description
1 polymer ?
#
loop_
_entity_poly.entity_id
_entity_poly.type
_entity_poly.pdbx_seq_one_letter_code
_entity_poly.pdbx_strand_id
1 'polypeptide(L)'
;MGDHTESLQVDFDPEQIAFEEIADLFWKTHNPCGTPYSQQYMSAIWYHDDVQRAVLEARKESLQQRFEGAVTTPVQSLGKFYLAENYHQKYGLQSKRSLMERFNEMYPRFEDFNNSTAAARLNGLAYGGSALRIQDELDRYGFELMELKKVLRL
;
A
#
# COMPACT_ATOMS: atom_id res chain seq x y z
N MET A 1 1.78 24.82 -0.02
CA MET A 1 1.46 23.42 -0.29
C MET A 1 2.76 22.73 -0.62
N GLY A 2 2.97 21.51 -0.11
CA GLY A 2 4.20 20.77 -0.37
C GLY A 2 4.35 20.40 -1.84
N ASP A 3 5.56 20.28 -2.29
CA ASP A 3 5.97 19.86 -3.64
C ASP A 3 6.16 18.32 -3.74
N HIS A 4 5.78 17.59 -2.69
CA HIS A 4 5.87 16.12 -2.60
C HIS A 4 4.54 15.47 -2.92
N THR A 5 4.60 14.30 -3.55
CA THR A 5 3.43 13.44 -3.76
C THR A 5 3.24 12.52 -2.57
N GLU A 6 2.02 12.44 -2.04
CA GLU A 6 1.68 11.44 -1.01
C GLU A 6 1.86 10.04 -1.58
N SER A 7 2.75 9.28 -0.97
CA SER A 7 3.24 8.03 -1.54
C SER A 7 3.27 6.92 -0.51
N LEU A 8 3.12 5.69 -0.98
CA LEU A 8 3.24 4.46 -0.23
C LEU A 8 4.46 3.69 -0.73
N GLN A 9 5.32 3.27 0.20
CA GLN A 9 6.36 2.28 -0.09
C GLN A 9 5.89 0.90 0.39
N VAL A 10 6.12 -0.12 -0.43
CA VAL A 10 5.77 -1.51 -0.12
C VAL A 10 7.02 -2.37 -0.23
N ASP A 11 7.42 -2.97 0.90
CA ASP A 11 8.39 -4.05 0.92
C ASP A 11 7.65 -5.38 0.74
N PHE A 12 8.08 -6.22 -0.17
CA PHE A 12 7.41 -7.47 -0.50
C PHE A 12 8.40 -8.62 -0.64
N ASP A 13 7.91 -9.82 -0.40
CA ASP A 13 8.66 -11.06 -0.61
C ASP A 13 8.46 -11.55 -2.05
N PRO A 14 9.50 -11.53 -2.90
CA PRO A 14 9.39 -11.91 -4.30
C PRO A 14 9.09 -13.41 -4.52
N GLU A 15 9.25 -14.25 -3.49
CA GLU A 15 8.82 -15.66 -3.54
C GLU A 15 7.30 -15.81 -3.32
N GLN A 16 6.63 -14.79 -2.76
CA GLN A 16 5.19 -14.81 -2.49
C GLN A 16 4.38 -14.00 -3.51
N ILE A 17 4.92 -12.90 -4.00
CA ILE A 17 4.26 -12.02 -4.98
C ILE A 17 5.27 -11.41 -5.92
N ALA A 18 5.01 -11.47 -7.21
CA ALA A 18 5.87 -10.84 -8.21
C ALA A 18 5.64 -9.32 -8.25
N PHE A 19 6.70 -8.57 -8.61
CA PHE A 19 6.57 -7.11 -8.78
C PHE A 19 5.53 -6.73 -9.84
N GLU A 20 5.41 -7.53 -10.88
CA GLU A 20 4.42 -7.37 -11.94
C GLU A 20 2.99 -7.38 -11.41
N GLU A 21 2.70 -8.23 -10.42
CA GLU A 21 1.36 -8.31 -9.81
C GLU A 21 1.05 -7.06 -8.98
N ILE A 22 2.06 -6.52 -8.28
CA ILE A 22 1.95 -5.26 -7.54
C ILE A 22 1.73 -4.10 -8.52
N ALA A 23 2.49 -4.06 -9.61
CA ALA A 23 2.32 -3.07 -10.66
C ALA A 23 0.93 -3.14 -11.31
N ASP A 24 0.45 -4.35 -11.61
CA ASP A 24 -0.89 -4.57 -12.18
C ASP A 24 -2.00 -4.12 -11.21
N LEU A 25 -1.79 -4.29 -9.90
CA LEU A 25 -2.72 -3.80 -8.88
C LEU A 25 -2.77 -2.27 -8.88
N PHE A 26 -1.60 -1.60 -8.91
CA PHE A 26 -1.53 -0.13 -8.99
C PHE A 26 -2.31 0.41 -10.19
N TRP A 27 -2.11 -0.15 -11.39
CA TRP A 27 -2.80 0.28 -12.60
C TRP A 27 -4.32 0.08 -12.57
N LYS A 28 -4.84 -0.80 -11.70
CA LYS A 28 -6.28 -1.03 -11.49
C LYS A 28 -6.93 -0.07 -10.49
N THR A 29 -6.13 0.68 -9.72
CA THR A 29 -6.63 1.50 -8.61
C THR A 29 -7.02 2.93 -9.01
N HIS A 30 -6.72 3.36 -10.24
CA HIS A 30 -6.99 4.71 -10.71
C HIS A 30 -7.30 4.75 -12.21
N ASN A 31 -7.74 5.92 -12.70
CA ASN A 31 -7.86 6.18 -14.13
C ASN A 31 -6.48 6.63 -14.68
N PRO A 32 -5.79 5.82 -15.50
CA PRO A 32 -4.44 6.14 -15.96
C PRO A 32 -4.39 7.32 -16.96
N CYS A 33 -5.53 7.70 -17.53
CA CYS A 33 -5.68 8.85 -18.42
C CYS A 33 -6.20 10.11 -17.72
N GLY A 34 -6.35 10.04 -16.37
CA GLY A 34 -6.88 11.13 -15.58
C GLY A 34 -5.90 12.30 -15.44
N THR A 35 -6.44 13.52 -15.30
CA THR A 35 -5.64 14.70 -14.95
C THR A 35 -5.56 14.80 -13.43
N PRO A 36 -4.37 14.86 -12.83
CA PRO A 36 -4.24 14.98 -11.38
C PRO A 36 -4.77 16.34 -10.90
N TYR A 37 -5.45 16.33 -9.75
CA TYR A 37 -5.92 17.55 -9.09
C TYR A 37 -4.76 18.44 -8.63
N SER A 38 -3.68 17.83 -8.14
CA SER A 38 -2.44 18.50 -7.74
C SER A 38 -1.28 17.51 -7.77
N GLN A 39 -0.06 18.01 -7.66
CA GLN A 39 1.14 17.16 -7.52
C GLN A 39 1.07 16.29 -6.26
N GLN A 40 0.54 16.81 -5.16
CA GLN A 40 0.41 16.08 -3.89
C GLN A 40 -0.47 14.82 -4.03
N TYR A 41 -1.53 14.88 -4.82
CA TYR A 41 -2.53 13.81 -4.96
C TYR A 41 -2.52 13.13 -6.33
N MET A 42 -1.44 13.27 -7.09
CA MET A 42 -1.35 12.60 -8.39
C MET A 42 -1.15 11.10 -8.21
N SER A 43 -1.75 10.31 -9.12
CA SER A 43 -1.37 8.90 -9.28
C SER A 43 -0.04 8.84 -10.03
N ALA A 44 0.98 8.27 -9.40
CA ALA A 44 2.31 8.08 -9.98
C ALA A 44 2.94 6.80 -9.42
N ILE A 45 3.86 6.21 -10.15
CA ILE A 45 4.63 5.05 -9.69
C ILE A 45 6.12 5.30 -9.89
N TRP A 46 6.89 4.94 -8.86
CA TRP A 46 8.34 5.10 -8.87
C TRP A 46 9.02 3.73 -8.84
N TYR A 47 10.11 3.62 -9.58
CA TYR A 47 10.94 2.42 -9.62
C TYR A 47 12.28 2.66 -8.94
N HIS A 48 12.84 1.59 -8.36
CA HIS A 48 14.14 1.59 -7.70
C HIS A 48 15.29 1.21 -8.64
N ASP A 49 15.00 0.42 -9.69
CA ASP A 49 15.99 -0.13 -10.60
C ASP A 49 15.45 -0.28 -12.04
N ASP A 50 16.34 -0.66 -12.96
CA ASP A 50 15.99 -0.81 -14.36
C ASP A 50 15.08 -2.02 -14.65
N VAL A 51 15.05 -3.03 -13.78
CA VAL A 51 14.16 -4.21 -13.92
C VAL A 51 12.71 -3.75 -13.65
N GLN A 52 12.51 -3.06 -12.53
CA GLN A 52 11.21 -2.46 -12.21
C GLN A 52 10.77 -1.47 -13.28
N ARG A 53 11.69 -0.61 -13.75
CA ARG A 53 11.43 0.33 -14.82
C ARG A 53 10.89 -0.36 -16.07
N ALA A 54 11.57 -1.41 -16.55
CA ALA A 54 11.18 -2.14 -17.75
C ALA A 54 9.76 -2.71 -17.63
N VAL A 55 9.43 -3.29 -16.47
CA VAL A 55 8.08 -3.81 -16.19
C VAL A 55 7.04 -2.70 -16.24
N LEU A 56 7.28 -1.57 -15.58
CA LEU A 56 6.33 -0.47 -15.50
C LEU A 56 6.10 0.21 -16.87
N GLU A 57 7.16 0.42 -17.64
CA GLU A 57 7.06 1.00 -18.99
C GLU A 57 6.30 0.07 -19.93
N ALA A 58 6.57 -1.24 -19.90
CA ALA A 58 5.83 -2.23 -20.69
C ALA A 58 4.34 -2.26 -20.34
N ARG A 59 3.98 -2.16 -19.04
CA ARG A 59 2.58 -2.07 -18.60
C ARG A 59 1.92 -0.79 -19.09
N LYS A 60 2.62 0.35 -18.98
CA LYS A 60 2.12 1.64 -19.47
C LYS A 60 1.87 1.61 -20.97
N GLU A 61 2.78 1.04 -21.77
CA GLU A 61 2.62 0.89 -23.20
C GLU A 61 1.41 0.00 -23.56
N SER A 62 1.26 -1.14 -22.88
CA SER A 62 0.10 -2.03 -23.05
C SER A 62 -1.23 -1.31 -22.74
N LEU A 63 -1.26 -0.48 -21.69
CA LEU A 63 -2.43 0.31 -21.35
C LEU A 63 -2.71 1.38 -22.43
N GLN A 64 -1.68 2.04 -22.95
CA GLN A 64 -1.83 3.03 -24.01
C GLN A 64 -2.51 2.45 -25.27
N GLN A 65 -2.28 1.17 -25.58
CA GLN A 65 -2.94 0.48 -26.71
C GLN A 65 -4.43 0.20 -26.44
N ARG A 66 -4.85 0.19 -25.17
CA ARG A 66 -6.22 -0.12 -24.75
C ARG A 66 -7.10 1.10 -24.54
N PHE A 67 -6.50 2.26 -24.31
CA PHE A 67 -7.20 3.51 -24.05
C PHE A 67 -7.09 4.44 -25.27
N GLU A 68 -8.19 5.09 -25.64
CA GLU A 68 -8.19 6.11 -26.69
C GLU A 68 -7.46 7.39 -26.27
N GLY A 69 -7.49 7.71 -24.95
CA GLY A 69 -6.77 8.84 -24.37
C GLY A 69 -5.33 8.53 -24.01
N ALA A 70 -4.50 9.56 -23.90
CA ALA A 70 -3.12 9.40 -23.48
C ALA A 70 -3.03 8.91 -22.02
N VAL A 71 -2.22 7.89 -21.77
CA VAL A 71 -1.89 7.45 -20.40
C VAL A 71 -0.94 8.46 -19.76
N THR A 72 -1.49 9.29 -18.89
CA THR A 72 -0.79 10.44 -18.28
C THR A 72 -0.06 10.09 -16.98
N THR A 73 -0.40 8.96 -16.35
CA THR A 73 0.24 8.51 -15.10
C THR A 73 1.76 8.43 -15.26
N PRO A 74 2.55 9.19 -14.45
CA PRO A 74 4.00 9.16 -14.53
C PRO A 74 4.59 7.84 -14.02
N VAL A 75 5.62 7.36 -14.74
CA VAL A 75 6.55 6.31 -14.31
C VAL A 75 7.91 6.98 -14.16
N GLN A 76 8.47 7.01 -12.96
CA GLN A 76 9.66 7.83 -12.66
C GLN A 76 10.65 7.05 -11.78
N SER A 77 11.92 7.43 -11.85
CA SER A 77 12.92 6.94 -10.89
C SER A 77 12.63 7.49 -9.51
N LEU A 78 12.71 6.62 -8.49
CA LEU A 78 12.61 7.06 -7.11
C LEU A 78 13.83 7.92 -6.75
N GLY A 79 13.55 9.13 -6.32
CA GLY A 79 14.53 9.99 -5.66
C GLY A 79 14.58 9.69 -4.15
N LYS A 80 14.65 10.74 -3.34
CA LYS A 80 14.63 10.59 -1.89
C LYS A 80 13.19 10.37 -1.42
N PHE A 81 12.95 9.26 -0.70
CA PHE A 81 11.70 9.00 -0.01
C PHE A 81 11.74 9.63 1.39
N TYR A 82 10.68 10.34 1.76
CA TYR A 82 10.53 10.95 3.08
C TYR A 82 9.38 10.27 3.80
N LEU A 83 9.70 9.66 4.95
CA LEU A 83 8.68 9.03 5.77
C LEU A 83 7.77 10.11 6.35
N ALA A 84 6.46 9.94 6.18
CA ALA A 84 5.46 10.78 6.83
C ALA A 84 5.42 10.53 8.33
N GLU A 85 4.84 11.46 9.07
CA GLU A 85 4.75 11.40 10.52
C GLU A 85 4.00 10.14 11.00
N ASN A 86 4.32 9.70 12.20
CA ASN A 86 3.82 8.44 12.78
C ASN A 86 2.29 8.32 12.74
N TYR A 87 1.55 9.40 12.90
CA TYR A 87 0.09 9.37 12.90
C TYR A 87 -0.52 9.11 11.52
N HIS A 88 0.23 9.28 10.44
CA HIS A 88 -0.19 8.91 9.08
C HIS A 88 0.07 7.44 8.76
N GLN A 89 1.02 6.81 9.46
CA GLN A 89 1.38 5.42 9.20
C GLN A 89 0.27 4.47 9.68
N LYS A 90 -0.12 3.49 8.86
CA LYS A 90 -1.15 2.50 9.24
C LYS A 90 -2.42 3.15 9.82
N TYR A 91 -2.86 4.28 9.24
CA TYR A 91 -3.90 5.16 9.75
C TYR A 91 -5.21 4.44 10.08
N GLY A 92 -5.68 3.54 9.19
CA GLY A 92 -6.89 2.76 9.43
C GLY A 92 -6.80 1.91 10.69
N LEU A 93 -5.65 1.26 10.92
CA LEU A 93 -5.41 0.45 12.10
C LEU A 93 -5.27 1.33 13.36
N GLN A 94 -4.54 2.44 13.28
CA GLN A 94 -4.35 3.35 14.41
C GLN A 94 -5.67 3.96 14.91
N SER A 95 -6.70 4.05 14.07
CA SER A 95 -8.05 4.46 14.48
C SER A 95 -8.76 3.43 15.38
N LYS A 96 -8.23 2.22 15.54
CA LYS A 96 -8.83 1.10 16.28
C LYS A 96 -8.14 0.92 17.63
N ARG A 97 -8.61 1.65 18.64
CA ARG A 97 -7.97 1.72 19.97
C ARG A 97 -7.66 0.35 20.57
N SER A 98 -8.62 -0.57 20.57
CA SER A 98 -8.43 -1.91 21.19
C SER A 98 -7.35 -2.74 20.48
N LEU A 99 -7.20 -2.59 19.15
CA LEU A 99 -6.12 -3.24 18.42
C LEU A 99 -4.78 -2.56 18.72
N MET A 100 -4.76 -1.23 18.79
CA MET A 100 -3.53 -0.49 19.10
C MET A 100 -2.99 -0.77 20.50
N GLU A 101 -3.85 -1.00 21.50
CA GLU A 101 -3.42 -1.42 22.83
C GLU A 101 -2.59 -2.71 22.75
N ARG A 102 -3.05 -3.72 21.99
CA ARG A 102 -2.31 -4.97 21.75
C ARG A 102 -1.04 -4.77 20.93
N PHE A 103 -1.11 -3.96 19.88
CA PHE A 103 0.07 -3.68 19.07
C PHE A 103 1.17 -2.96 19.85
N ASN A 104 0.82 -2.07 20.78
CA ASN A 104 1.78 -1.39 21.64
C ASN A 104 2.47 -2.34 22.64
N GLU A 105 1.77 -3.40 23.08
CA GLU A 105 2.37 -4.46 23.87
C GLU A 105 3.32 -5.34 23.07
N MET A 106 2.93 -5.68 21.81
CA MET A 106 3.74 -6.52 20.92
C MET A 106 4.94 -5.78 20.35
N TYR A 107 4.78 -4.50 20.06
CA TYR A 107 5.78 -3.63 19.42
C TYR A 107 5.97 -2.32 20.22
N PRO A 108 6.80 -2.32 21.27
CA PRO A 108 7.01 -1.12 22.10
C PRO A 108 7.63 0.06 21.32
N ARG A 109 8.35 -0.21 20.24
CA ARG A 109 8.90 0.82 19.36
C ARG A 109 7.97 0.99 18.16
N PHE A 110 7.62 2.25 17.86
CA PHE A 110 6.76 2.56 16.73
C PHE A 110 7.31 2.06 15.38
N GLU A 111 8.62 2.11 15.19
CA GLU A 111 9.28 1.62 13.99
C GLU A 111 9.02 0.13 13.75
N ASP A 112 9.09 -0.69 14.80
CA ASP A 112 8.83 -2.13 14.71
C ASP A 112 7.36 -2.40 14.38
N PHE A 113 6.43 -1.64 14.97
CA PHE A 113 5.02 -1.66 14.60
C PHE A 113 4.81 -1.29 13.13
N ASN A 114 5.37 -0.15 12.69
CA ASN A 114 5.19 0.35 11.33
C ASN A 114 5.71 -0.63 10.27
N ASN A 115 6.81 -1.31 10.55
CA ASN A 115 7.45 -2.26 9.64
C ASN A 115 6.91 -3.70 9.79
N SER A 116 5.97 -3.95 10.70
CA SER A 116 5.44 -5.29 10.89
C SER A 116 4.45 -5.71 9.81
N THR A 117 4.56 -6.95 9.35
CA THR A 117 3.59 -7.56 8.42
C THR A 117 2.19 -7.61 9.05
N ALA A 118 2.09 -7.88 10.35
CA ALA A 118 0.82 -7.88 11.07
C ALA A 118 0.10 -6.53 10.98
N ALA A 119 0.81 -5.41 11.24
CA ALA A 119 0.24 -4.08 11.12
C ALA A 119 -0.17 -3.76 9.67
N ALA A 120 0.62 -4.16 8.67
CA ALA A 120 0.28 -3.96 7.25
C ALA A 120 -1.01 -4.72 6.89
N ARG A 121 -1.13 -6.00 7.27
CA ARG A 121 -2.29 -6.85 7.02
C ARG A 121 -3.57 -6.31 7.69
N LEU A 122 -3.48 -5.97 8.99
CA LEU A 122 -4.65 -5.48 9.72
C LEU A 122 -5.04 -4.06 9.29
N ASN A 123 -4.08 -3.23 8.89
CA ASN A 123 -4.39 -1.94 8.27
C ASN A 123 -5.17 -2.11 6.95
N GLY A 124 -4.79 -3.07 6.12
CA GLY A 124 -5.55 -3.42 4.91
C GLY A 124 -6.98 -3.87 5.21
N LEU A 125 -7.18 -4.66 6.26
CA LEU A 125 -8.53 -5.04 6.71
C LEU A 125 -9.35 -3.83 7.18
N ALA A 126 -8.74 -2.87 7.85
CA ALA A 126 -9.42 -1.66 8.30
C ALA A 126 -9.96 -0.80 7.15
N TYR A 127 -9.45 -0.99 5.94
CA TYR A 127 -9.92 -0.38 4.69
C TYR A 127 -10.74 -1.32 3.80
N GLY A 128 -11.30 -2.40 4.35
CA GLY A 128 -12.19 -3.31 3.63
C GLY A 128 -11.47 -4.45 2.89
N GLY A 129 -10.24 -4.74 3.26
CA GLY A 129 -9.55 -5.94 2.81
C GLY A 129 -10.28 -7.23 3.21
N SER A 130 -10.07 -8.32 2.48
CA SER A 130 -10.72 -9.60 2.77
C SER A 130 -10.06 -10.31 3.95
N ALA A 131 -10.80 -10.46 5.05
CA ALA A 131 -10.34 -11.24 6.20
C ALA A 131 -10.08 -12.73 5.87
N LEU A 132 -10.79 -13.27 4.87
CA LEU A 132 -10.58 -14.65 4.44
C LEU A 132 -9.18 -14.90 3.86
N ARG A 133 -8.58 -13.88 3.26
CA ARG A 133 -7.23 -13.98 2.65
C ARG A 133 -6.11 -14.10 3.68
N ILE A 134 -6.33 -13.64 4.90
CA ILE A 134 -5.33 -13.65 5.96
C ILE A 134 -5.74 -14.52 7.15
N GLN A 135 -6.85 -15.25 7.03
CA GLN A 135 -7.37 -16.06 8.14
C GLN A 135 -6.33 -17.02 8.70
N ASP A 136 -5.58 -17.70 7.82
CA ASP A 136 -4.55 -18.66 8.21
C ASP A 136 -3.30 -17.99 8.83
N GLU A 137 -3.16 -16.67 8.67
CA GLU A 137 -2.07 -15.89 9.24
C GLU A 137 -2.43 -15.27 10.62
N LEU A 138 -3.73 -15.11 10.92
CA LEU A 138 -4.20 -14.38 12.12
C LEU A 138 -3.68 -14.97 13.42
N ASP A 139 -3.62 -16.30 13.52
CA ASP A 139 -3.10 -16.98 14.71
C ASP A 139 -1.62 -16.63 14.94
N ARG A 140 -0.83 -16.48 13.87
CA ARG A 140 0.58 -16.08 13.94
C ARG A 140 0.74 -14.65 14.45
N TYR A 141 -0.27 -13.80 14.21
CA TYR A 141 -0.29 -12.42 14.70
C TYR A 141 -0.95 -12.28 16.07
N GLY A 142 -1.43 -13.40 16.66
CA GLY A 142 -2.10 -13.40 17.96
C GLY A 142 -3.49 -12.76 17.96
N PHE A 143 -4.20 -12.77 16.81
CA PHE A 143 -5.55 -12.21 16.67
C PHE A 143 -6.57 -13.28 16.28
N GLU A 144 -7.76 -13.18 16.87
CA GLU A 144 -8.89 -14.03 16.50
C GLU A 144 -9.78 -13.33 15.45
N LEU A 145 -10.21 -14.10 14.44
CA LEU A 145 -11.06 -13.58 13.36
C LEU A 145 -12.37 -12.95 13.89
N MET A 146 -12.99 -13.54 14.92
CA MET A 146 -14.24 -13.01 15.50
C MET A 146 -14.04 -11.67 16.19
N GLU A 147 -12.91 -11.50 16.87
CA GLU A 147 -12.53 -10.21 17.48
C GLU A 147 -12.34 -9.14 16.41
N LEU A 148 -11.58 -9.48 15.37
CA LEU A 148 -11.32 -8.55 14.25
C LEU A 148 -12.59 -8.13 13.53
N LYS A 149 -13.49 -9.07 13.24
CA LYS A 149 -14.79 -8.76 12.64
C LYS A 149 -15.58 -7.74 13.45
N LYS A 150 -15.60 -7.90 14.78
CA LYS A 150 -16.28 -6.96 15.66
C LYS A 150 -15.64 -5.57 15.67
N VAL A 151 -14.31 -5.49 15.77
CA VAL A 151 -13.57 -4.22 15.88
C VAL A 151 -13.52 -3.47 14.55
N LEU A 152 -13.34 -4.20 13.44
CA LEU A 152 -13.19 -3.64 12.10
C LEU A 152 -14.53 -3.51 11.36
N ARG A 153 -15.61 -4.07 11.90
CA ARG A 153 -16.97 -4.09 11.29
C ARG A 153 -16.99 -4.77 9.92
N LEU A 154 -16.32 -5.92 9.82
CA LEU A 154 -16.22 -6.74 8.62
C LEU A 154 -17.44 -7.67 8.46
#